data_bd79b080c60a4c26e4712678b090c055
#
_entry.id   bd79b080c60a4c26e4712678b090c055
#
_cell.length_a   1.000
_cell.length_b   1.000
_cell.length_c   1.000
_cell.angle_alpha   90.00
_cell.angle_beta   90.00
_cell.angle_gamma   90.00
#
_symmetry.space_group_name_H-M   'P 1'
#
loop_
_entity.id
_entity.type
_entity.pdbx_description
1 polymer ?
#
loop_
_entity_poly.entity_id
_entity_poly.type
_entity_poly.pdbx_seq_one_letter_code
_entity_poly.pdbx_strand_id
1 'polypeptide(L)'
;YYIFDEINCINPNILILEYNSLFGIDREISVPYREDFNRTKAHYSNLFFGASLKSLHSLAYKKGFIFIGCNQAGNNAYFIRKDKINSKIKEVSLEDGYVISKFRESRDINGSLNFLDKLQAYEEIKGLDVYNTNTKRIEKF
;
A
#
# COMPACT_ATOMS: atom_id res chain seq x y z
N TYR A 1 -4.62 2.17 5.27
CA TYR A 1 -3.75 2.50 6.40
C TYR A 1 -4.57 2.94 7.62
N TYR A 2 -5.31 4.03 7.55
CA TYR A 2 -6.00 4.64 8.72
C TYR A 2 -7.02 3.71 9.37
N ILE A 3 -7.85 3.02 8.59
CA ILE A 3 -8.80 2.03 9.12
C ILE A 3 -8.04 0.94 9.89
N PHE A 4 -6.94 0.44 9.33
CA PHE A 4 -6.14 -0.58 10.00
C PHE A 4 -5.43 -0.05 11.25
N ASP A 5 -5.03 1.23 11.26
CA ASP A 5 -4.43 1.88 12.43
C ASP A 5 -5.43 1.94 13.60
N GLU A 6 -6.67 2.33 13.32
CA GLU A 6 -7.73 2.51 14.32
C GLU A 6 -8.38 1.19 14.79
N ILE A 7 -8.37 0.14 13.97
CA ILE A 7 -8.99 -1.13 14.36
C ILE A 7 -8.19 -1.81 15.48
N ASN A 8 -8.78 -1.87 16.67
CA ASN A 8 -8.23 -2.53 17.85
C ASN A 8 -9.17 -3.58 18.49
N CYS A 9 -10.39 -3.69 17.96
CA CYS A 9 -11.44 -4.57 18.52
C CYS A 9 -11.44 -6.00 17.95
N ILE A 10 -10.62 -6.27 16.92
CA ILE A 10 -10.49 -7.59 16.31
C ILE A 10 -9.04 -8.07 16.38
N ASN A 11 -8.88 -9.39 16.49
CA ASN A 11 -7.56 -10.03 16.54
C ASN A 11 -7.50 -11.18 15.53
N PRO A 12 -7.43 -10.90 14.22
CA PRO A 12 -7.42 -11.91 13.17
C PRO A 12 -6.11 -12.72 13.22
N ASN A 13 -6.15 -13.95 12.71
CA ASN A 13 -4.94 -14.74 12.54
C ASN A 13 -4.14 -14.33 11.30
N ILE A 14 -4.85 -13.90 10.26
CA ILE A 14 -4.30 -13.49 8.97
C ILE A 14 -4.86 -12.12 8.59
N LEU A 15 -4.01 -11.26 8.05
CA LEU A 15 -4.37 -10.00 7.43
C LEU A 15 -4.03 -10.05 5.95
N ILE A 16 -4.92 -9.54 5.12
CA ILE A 16 -4.68 -9.26 3.71
C ILE A 16 -4.91 -7.77 3.52
N LEU A 17 -3.86 -7.04 3.14
CA LEU A 17 -3.90 -5.59 3.00
C LEU A 17 -3.53 -5.20 1.57
N GLU A 18 -4.38 -4.42 0.91
CA GLU A 18 -4.05 -3.83 -0.38
C GLU A 18 -3.03 -2.72 -0.21
N TYR A 19 -1.97 -2.76 -1.04
CA TYR A 19 -0.95 -1.72 -1.10
C TYR A 19 -0.86 -1.10 -2.50
N ASN A 20 -0.37 0.13 -2.56
CA ASN A 20 -0.06 0.78 -3.82
C ASN A 20 1.43 0.60 -4.16
N SER A 21 1.72 -0.27 -5.13
CA SER A 21 3.09 -0.57 -5.52
C SER A 21 3.82 0.60 -6.20
N LEU A 22 3.10 1.63 -6.69
CA LEU A 22 3.73 2.84 -7.24
C LEU A 22 4.46 3.66 -6.17
N PHE A 23 4.02 3.55 -4.91
CA PHE A 23 4.68 4.23 -3.79
C PHE A 23 6.06 3.64 -3.44
N GLY A 24 6.44 2.56 -4.10
CA GLY A 24 7.74 1.91 -3.89
C GLY A 24 7.84 1.18 -2.56
N ILE A 25 9.07 0.79 -2.23
CA ILE A 25 9.40 0.01 -1.03
C ILE A 25 10.13 0.83 0.04
N ASP A 26 10.67 2.01 -0.34
CA ASP A 26 11.61 2.74 0.52
C ASP A 26 10.93 3.70 1.49
N ARG A 27 9.76 4.21 1.12
CA ARG A 27 9.06 5.26 1.88
C ARG A 27 7.86 4.71 2.66
N GLU A 28 7.68 5.19 3.87
CA GLU A 28 6.50 4.92 4.70
C GLU A 28 5.42 5.97 4.45
N ILE A 29 4.65 5.82 3.37
CA ILE A 29 3.67 6.81 2.94
C ILE A 29 2.29 6.23 2.66
N SER A 30 1.28 7.07 2.81
CA SER A 30 -0.09 6.83 2.36
C SER A 30 -0.66 8.08 1.72
N VAL A 31 -1.78 7.97 1.01
CA VAL A 31 -2.57 9.16 0.68
C VAL A 31 -2.98 9.87 1.97
N PRO A 32 -3.11 11.21 2.01
CA PRO A 32 -3.59 11.92 3.19
C PRO A 32 -5.00 11.46 3.58
N TYR A 33 -5.28 11.42 4.88
CA TYR A 33 -6.60 11.08 5.38
C TYR A 33 -7.66 12.09 4.89
N ARG A 34 -8.75 11.53 4.38
CA ARG A 34 -9.98 12.28 4.08
C ARG A 34 -11.16 11.36 4.35
N GLU A 35 -12.14 11.86 5.09
CA GLU A 35 -13.36 11.12 5.41
C GLU A 35 -14.15 10.74 4.15
N ASP A 36 -14.17 11.65 3.18
CA ASP A 36 -14.84 11.51 1.87
C ASP A 36 -13.92 10.96 0.77
N PHE A 37 -12.81 10.28 1.13
CA PHE A 37 -11.84 9.83 0.14
C PHE A 37 -12.49 8.96 -0.93
N ASN A 38 -12.33 9.40 -2.16
CA ASN A 38 -12.74 8.66 -3.34
C ASN A 38 -11.59 8.65 -4.33
N ARG A 39 -11.13 7.45 -4.70
CA ARG A 39 -9.97 7.24 -5.58
C ARG A 39 -10.11 7.98 -6.91
N THR A 40 -11.30 7.93 -7.54
CA THR A 40 -11.54 8.56 -8.86
C THR A 40 -11.62 10.08 -8.80
N LYS A 41 -11.87 10.64 -7.60
CA LYS A 41 -11.89 12.09 -7.36
C LYS A 41 -10.56 12.61 -6.82
N ALA A 42 -9.74 11.74 -6.23
CA ALA A 42 -8.45 12.11 -5.67
C ALA A 42 -7.44 12.49 -6.77
N HIS A 43 -7.45 11.75 -7.87
CA HIS A 43 -6.67 12.06 -9.08
C HIS A 43 -7.30 11.38 -10.29
N TYR A 44 -7.36 12.06 -11.43
CA TYR A 44 -8.00 11.56 -12.65
C TYR A 44 -7.45 10.22 -13.12
N SER A 45 -6.15 9.99 -12.91
CA SER A 45 -5.49 8.76 -13.35
C SER A 45 -5.93 7.49 -12.60
N ASN A 46 -6.65 7.61 -11.48
CA ASN A 46 -6.98 6.50 -10.57
C ASN A 46 -5.76 5.81 -9.92
N LEU A 47 -4.58 6.39 -10.01
CA LEU A 47 -3.33 5.80 -9.50
C LEU A 47 -2.99 6.25 -8.08
N PHE A 48 -3.62 7.34 -7.61
CA PHE A 48 -3.34 7.93 -6.30
C PHE A 48 -4.31 7.40 -5.23
N PHE A 49 -3.91 6.34 -4.51
CA PHE A 49 -4.72 5.69 -3.48
C PHE A 49 -3.87 4.87 -2.51
N GLY A 50 -4.44 4.56 -1.35
CA GLY A 50 -3.91 3.56 -0.41
C GLY A 50 -2.61 3.99 0.28
N ALA A 51 -1.74 3.01 0.53
CA ALA A 51 -0.48 3.18 1.23
C ALA A 51 0.64 2.34 0.60
N SER A 52 1.89 2.70 0.87
CA SER A 52 3.05 1.87 0.52
C SER A 52 3.05 0.57 1.32
N LEU A 53 3.69 -0.47 0.75
CA LEU A 53 3.89 -1.73 1.48
C LEU A 53 4.65 -1.50 2.79
N LYS A 54 5.65 -0.63 2.79
CA LYS A 54 6.46 -0.32 3.98
C LYS A 54 5.63 0.29 5.11
N SER A 55 4.71 1.21 4.81
CA SER A 55 3.77 1.74 5.81
C SER A 55 2.90 0.65 6.42
N LEU A 56 2.33 -0.21 5.59
CA LEU A 56 1.47 -1.31 6.07
C LEU A 56 2.27 -2.34 6.86
N HIS A 57 3.50 -2.64 6.43
CA HIS A 57 4.40 -3.54 7.13
C HIS A 57 4.75 -3.01 8.52
N SER A 58 5.19 -1.75 8.64
CA SER A 58 5.54 -1.12 9.92
C SER A 58 4.36 -1.12 10.88
N LEU A 59 3.15 -0.81 10.38
CA LEU A 59 1.94 -0.84 11.19
C LEU A 59 1.55 -2.27 11.60
N ALA A 60 1.59 -3.23 10.69
CA ALA A 60 1.30 -4.63 10.97
C ALA A 60 2.26 -5.20 12.01
N TYR A 61 3.55 -4.89 11.89
CA TYR A 61 4.57 -5.32 12.85
C TYR A 61 4.29 -4.77 14.26
N LYS A 62 3.93 -3.49 14.38
CA LYS A 62 3.53 -2.87 15.65
C LYS A 62 2.30 -3.54 16.27
N LYS A 63 1.37 -3.99 15.44
CA LYS A 63 0.16 -4.72 15.85
C LYS A 63 0.38 -6.24 16.07
N GLY A 64 1.61 -6.72 16.00
CA GLY A 64 1.95 -8.12 16.31
C GLY A 64 1.82 -9.11 15.15
N PHE A 65 1.88 -8.62 13.91
CA PHE A 65 1.89 -9.44 12.70
C PHE A 65 3.27 -9.44 12.04
N ILE A 66 3.55 -10.49 11.29
CA ILE A 66 4.72 -10.60 10.42
C ILE A 66 4.31 -10.71 8.97
N PHE A 67 5.14 -10.20 8.09
CA PHE A 67 4.95 -10.25 6.65
C PHE A 67 5.35 -11.61 6.08
N ILE A 68 4.51 -12.19 5.22
CA ILE A 68 4.74 -13.50 4.60
C ILE A 68 4.74 -13.43 3.06
N GLY A 69 4.68 -12.25 2.48
CA GLY A 69 4.80 -12.02 1.04
C GLY A 69 3.63 -11.28 0.42
N CYS A 70 3.72 -11.05 -0.87
CA CYS A 70 2.68 -10.44 -1.70
C CYS A 70 2.15 -11.42 -2.74
N ASN A 71 0.96 -11.15 -3.28
CA ASN A 71 0.48 -11.89 -4.44
C ASN A 71 1.22 -11.47 -5.72
N GLN A 72 1.14 -12.31 -6.75
CA GLN A 72 1.80 -12.06 -8.04
C GLN A 72 1.23 -10.85 -8.80
N ALA A 73 0.01 -10.43 -8.47
CA ALA A 73 -0.59 -9.23 -9.06
C ALA A 73 0.02 -7.94 -8.52
N GLY A 74 0.74 -7.98 -7.40
CA GLY A 74 1.42 -6.82 -6.82
C GLY A 74 0.45 -5.80 -6.21
N ASN A 75 -0.61 -6.27 -5.59
CA ASN A 75 -1.62 -5.40 -4.96
C ASN A 75 -2.02 -5.83 -3.55
N ASN A 76 -1.84 -7.09 -3.17
CA ASN A 76 -2.17 -7.59 -1.84
C ASN A 76 -0.94 -8.12 -1.13
N ALA A 77 -0.77 -7.69 0.12
CA ALA A 77 0.24 -8.16 1.06
C ALA A 77 -0.41 -9.03 2.13
N TYR A 78 0.26 -10.11 2.48
CA TYR A 78 -0.21 -11.11 3.44
C TYR A 78 0.62 -11.02 4.72
N PHE A 79 -0.07 -11.02 5.84
CA PHE A 79 0.53 -11.02 7.17
C PHE A 79 -0.12 -12.08 8.03
N ILE A 80 0.67 -12.67 8.93
CA ILE A 80 0.18 -13.63 9.92
C ILE A 80 0.52 -13.12 11.33
N ARG A 81 -0.36 -13.37 12.28
CA ARG A 81 -0.10 -13.03 13.68
C ARG A 81 1.12 -13.83 14.20
N LYS A 82 2.01 -13.18 14.93
CA LYS A 82 3.29 -13.76 15.37
C LYS A 82 3.16 -15.08 16.12
N ASP A 83 2.11 -15.23 16.95
CA ASP A 83 1.85 -16.46 17.72
C ASP A 83 1.32 -17.64 16.86
N LYS A 84 1.05 -17.41 15.57
CA LYS A 84 0.57 -18.41 14.62
C LYS A 84 1.64 -18.91 13.65
N ILE A 85 2.85 -18.39 13.80
CA ILE A 85 4.00 -18.84 12.99
C ILE A 85 4.32 -20.32 13.31
N ASN A 86 4.75 -21.06 12.32
CA ASN A 86 5.14 -22.47 12.47
C ASN A 86 6.25 -22.82 11.48
N SER A 87 6.71 -24.07 11.50
CA SER A 87 7.82 -24.51 10.63
C SER A 87 7.56 -24.40 9.11
N LYS A 88 6.30 -24.27 8.69
CA LYS A 88 5.90 -24.15 7.28
C LYS A 88 5.74 -22.71 6.81
N ILE A 89 5.60 -21.76 7.75
CA ILE A 89 5.39 -20.34 7.45
C ILE A 89 6.60 -19.58 7.94
N LYS A 90 7.26 -18.86 7.05
CA LYS A 90 8.43 -18.04 7.36
C LYS A 90 8.13 -16.58 7.13
N GLU A 91 8.68 -15.74 7.97
CA GLU A 91 8.76 -14.30 7.72
C GLU A 91 9.59 -14.04 6.46
N VAL A 92 9.15 -13.10 5.64
CA VAL A 92 9.82 -12.70 4.40
C VAL A 92 10.24 -11.23 4.56
N SER A 93 11.43 -10.88 4.06
CA SER A 93 11.86 -9.48 4.04
C SER A 93 10.98 -8.66 3.08
N LEU A 94 10.94 -7.34 3.27
CA LEU A 94 10.20 -6.47 2.33
C LEU A 94 10.75 -6.61 0.91
N GLU A 95 12.07 -6.68 0.76
CA GLU A 95 12.77 -6.78 -0.50
C GLU A 95 12.44 -8.06 -1.25
N ASP A 96 12.41 -9.19 -0.54
CA ASP A 96 12.13 -10.50 -1.12
C ASP A 96 10.64 -10.72 -1.44
N GLY A 97 9.76 -10.13 -0.63
CA GLY A 97 8.32 -10.32 -0.75
C GLY A 97 7.58 -9.26 -1.56
N TYR A 98 8.24 -8.14 -1.92
CA TYR A 98 7.63 -7.06 -2.66
C TYR A 98 7.38 -7.42 -4.13
N VAL A 99 6.16 -7.18 -4.59
CA VAL A 99 5.78 -7.37 -5.98
C VAL A 99 5.22 -6.07 -6.55
N ILE A 100 5.79 -5.62 -7.68
CA ILE A 100 5.28 -4.47 -8.41
C ILE A 100 4.08 -4.90 -9.24
N SER A 101 2.99 -4.16 -9.16
CA SER A 101 1.83 -4.39 -10.01
C SER A 101 2.19 -4.18 -11.48
N LYS A 102 1.92 -5.18 -12.29
CA LYS A 102 2.15 -5.13 -13.75
C LYS A 102 1.02 -4.43 -14.49
N PHE A 103 -0.18 -4.51 -13.93
CA PHE A 103 -1.38 -3.97 -14.54
C PHE A 103 -2.16 -3.17 -13.51
N ARG A 104 -2.29 -1.89 -13.75
CA ARG A 104 -3.20 -1.01 -13.02
C ARG A 104 -4.07 -0.29 -14.01
N GLU A 105 -5.36 -0.27 -13.72
CA GLU A 105 -6.27 0.63 -14.40
C GLU A 105 -5.79 2.05 -14.19
N SER A 106 -5.48 2.73 -15.26
CA SER A 106 -5.20 4.15 -15.29
C SER A 106 -6.07 4.85 -16.33
N ARG A 107 -6.29 6.14 -16.13
CA ARG A 107 -7.13 6.97 -17.01
C ARG A 107 -6.40 8.24 -17.38
N ASP A 108 -6.67 8.73 -18.60
CA ASP A 108 -6.27 10.05 -19.01
C ASP A 108 -7.18 11.14 -18.41
N ILE A 109 -6.85 12.40 -18.69
CA ILE A 109 -7.62 13.56 -18.19
C ILE A 109 -9.08 13.58 -18.68
N ASN A 110 -9.40 12.89 -19.77
CA ASN A 110 -10.75 12.77 -20.32
C ASN A 110 -11.52 11.56 -19.73
N GLY A 111 -10.86 10.79 -18.84
CA GLY A 111 -11.45 9.61 -18.23
C GLY A 111 -11.34 8.33 -19.06
N SER A 112 -10.67 8.36 -20.20
CA SER A 112 -10.44 7.18 -21.04
C SER A 112 -9.35 6.30 -20.43
N LEU A 113 -9.51 4.97 -20.55
CA LEU A 113 -8.49 4.03 -20.12
C LEU A 113 -7.20 4.23 -20.92
N ASN A 114 -6.09 4.26 -20.22
CA ASN A 114 -4.75 4.22 -20.80
C ASN A 114 -3.92 3.11 -20.13
N PHE A 115 -2.89 2.67 -20.81
CA PHE A 115 -2.04 1.55 -20.38
C PHE A 115 -0.62 2.07 -20.08
N LEU A 116 -0.53 2.88 -19.03
CA LEU A 116 0.74 3.46 -18.61
C LEU A 116 1.69 2.37 -18.11
N ASP A 117 2.95 2.46 -18.51
CA ASP A 117 4.01 1.71 -17.87
C ASP A 117 4.31 2.27 -16.45
N LYS A 118 5.19 1.58 -15.72
CA LYS A 118 5.51 1.97 -14.34
C LYS A 118 6.06 3.39 -14.23
N LEU A 119 6.93 3.79 -15.16
CA LEU A 119 7.57 5.10 -15.12
C LEU A 119 6.56 6.22 -15.42
N GLN A 120 5.76 6.02 -16.44
CA GLN A 120 4.66 6.92 -16.80
C GLN A 120 3.65 7.05 -15.65
N ALA A 121 3.25 5.93 -15.05
CA ALA A 121 2.32 5.93 -13.92
C ALA A 121 2.90 6.64 -12.69
N TYR A 122 4.21 6.53 -12.45
CA TYR A 122 4.91 7.26 -11.40
C TYR A 122 4.88 8.78 -11.65
N GLU A 123 5.24 9.21 -12.87
CA GLU A 123 5.27 10.65 -13.24
C GLU A 123 3.86 11.28 -13.14
N GLU A 124 2.78 10.52 -13.38
CA GLU A 124 1.39 11.01 -13.24
C GLU A 124 1.04 11.46 -11.82
N ILE A 125 1.58 10.81 -10.82
CA ILE A 125 1.25 11.11 -9.41
C ILE A 125 2.38 11.80 -8.67
N LYS A 126 3.52 12.02 -9.32
CA LYS A 126 4.68 12.70 -8.76
C LYS A 126 4.34 14.13 -8.33
N GLY A 127 4.83 14.51 -7.15
CA GLY A 127 4.59 15.84 -6.58
C GLY A 127 3.23 16.00 -5.88
N LEU A 128 2.36 14.98 -5.90
CA LEU A 128 1.15 14.99 -5.08
C LEU A 128 1.51 14.93 -3.59
N ASP A 129 0.63 15.46 -2.76
CA ASP A 129 0.81 15.41 -1.31
C ASP A 129 0.56 14.00 -0.78
N VAL A 130 1.52 13.44 -0.07
CA VAL A 130 1.41 12.17 0.64
C VAL A 130 1.62 12.37 2.13
N TYR A 131 1.03 11.50 2.93
CA TYR A 131 1.23 11.48 4.37
C TYR A 131 2.35 10.49 4.70
N ASN A 132 3.44 10.97 5.28
CA ASN A 132 4.50 10.12 5.81
C ASN A 132 4.03 9.53 7.15
N THR A 133 3.83 8.23 7.18
CA THR A 133 3.24 7.53 8.33
C THR A 133 4.23 7.37 9.49
N ASN A 134 5.52 7.54 9.24
CA ASN A 134 6.55 7.53 10.27
C ASN A 134 6.72 8.91 10.92
N THR A 135 6.94 9.95 10.10
CA THR A 135 7.16 11.33 10.60
C THR A 135 5.88 12.07 10.96
N LYS A 136 4.72 11.53 10.57
CA LYS A 136 3.38 12.13 10.77
C LYS A 136 3.21 13.49 10.09
N ARG A 137 3.82 13.67 8.93
CA ARG A 137 3.81 14.93 8.17
C ARG A 137 3.36 14.72 6.74
N ILE A 138 2.82 15.77 6.14
CA ILE A 138 2.59 15.84 4.69
C ILE A 138 3.91 16.17 4.01
N GLU A 139 4.20 15.46 2.93
CA GLU A 139 5.37 15.68 2.08
C GLU A 139 5.02 15.43 0.61
N LYS A 140 5.91 15.75 -0.31
CA LYS A 140 5.71 15.48 -1.74
C LYS A 140 6.13 14.03 -2.08
N PHE A 141 5.30 13.43 -2.93
CA PHE A 141 5.59 12.13 -3.53
C PHE A 141 6.75 12.22 -4.52
#